data_707790b70bc7f4977510d1377b44cc04
#
_entry.id   707790b70bc7f4977510d1377b44cc04
#
_cell.length_a   1.000
_cell.length_b   1.000
_cell.length_c   1.000
_cell.angle_alpha   90.00
_cell.angle_beta   90.00
_cell.angle_gamma   90.00
#
_symmetry.space_group_name_H-M   'P 1'
#
loop_
_entity.id
_entity.type
_entity.pdbx_description
1 polymer ?
#
loop_
_entity_poly.entity_id
_entity_poly.type
_entity_poly.pdbx_seq_one_letter_code
_entity_poly.pdbx_strand_id
1 'polypeptide(L)'
;MDKLIILGSADAIPDMEHDTSHMLAITEKRGVLIDCSGSTFQKLAELNISYESISDVIITHYHPDHASGLPMLLMDMWLSGRSQELVIHGLEITINKVQAMMGLYEWESWPEMYPVKFNILPNENIYPLISEADLEIYASPGKHVIPSIGLLMKFINSSQSIVYSSDTEPCDSIIKLAKGVDVLIHEAAGEVKGHSSGYQAAEIAAKANVKNLYLIHYKREEDSLNQMIFEGKKIFDGPINLATDYMEFLLS
;
A
#
# COMPACT_ATOMS: atom_id res chain seq x y z
N MET A 1 16.63 -11.18 3.31
CA MET A 1 15.34 -11.92 3.39
C MET A 1 14.25 -10.96 2.98
N ASP A 2 13.48 -11.33 1.97
CA ASP A 2 12.41 -10.49 1.43
C ASP A 2 11.24 -10.45 2.40
N LYS A 3 10.58 -9.30 2.55
CA LYS A 3 9.41 -9.15 3.41
C LYS A 3 8.50 -7.99 2.98
N LEU A 4 7.22 -8.10 3.33
CA LEU A 4 6.29 -6.97 3.35
C LEU A 4 5.96 -6.64 4.80
N ILE A 5 6.02 -5.36 5.17
CA ILE A 5 5.70 -4.87 6.51
C ILE A 5 4.49 -3.95 6.42
N ILE A 6 3.47 -4.19 7.22
CA ILE A 6 2.36 -3.25 7.41
C ILE A 6 2.85 -2.17 8.36
N LEU A 7 2.97 -0.94 7.89
CA LEU A 7 3.34 0.21 8.73
C LEU A 7 2.14 0.84 9.41
N GLY A 8 0.97 0.77 8.76
CA GLY A 8 -0.31 1.22 9.29
C GLY A 8 -1.44 0.39 8.74
N SER A 9 -2.50 0.17 9.53
CA SER A 9 -3.58 -0.75 9.19
C SER A 9 -4.98 -0.17 9.35
N ALA A 10 -5.13 1.02 9.99
CA ALA A 10 -6.41 1.71 10.16
C ALA A 10 -6.96 2.27 8.85
N ASP A 11 -8.24 2.59 8.85
CA ASP A 11 -8.88 3.46 7.86
C ASP A 11 -8.37 4.92 7.99
N ALA A 12 -9.12 5.89 7.48
CA ALA A 12 -8.74 7.31 7.55
C ALA A 12 -8.71 7.88 8.98
N ILE A 13 -9.15 7.12 10.00
CA ILE A 13 -9.18 7.56 11.40
C ILE A 13 -8.20 6.67 12.21
N PRO A 14 -6.93 7.13 12.41
CA PRO A 14 -5.96 6.39 13.20
C PRO A 14 -6.30 6.41 14.69
N ASP A 15 -5.78 5.44 15.43
CA ASP A 15 -5.82 5.40 16.90
C ASP A 15 -4.40 5.27 17.49
N MET A 16 -4.29 5.00 18.79
CA MET A 16 -2.99 4.92 19.48
C MET A 16 -2.15 3.70 19.07
N GLU A 17 -2.74 2.68 18.49
CA GLU A 17 -2.10 1.42 18.13
C GLU A 17 -2.10 1.15 16.62
N HIS A 18 -2.93 1.91 15.87
CA HIS A 18 -3.09 1.74 14.43
C HIS A 18 -3.01 3.09 13.71
N ASP A 19 -2.04 3.24 12.83
CA ASP A 19 -1.91 4.35 11.91
C ASP A 19 -2.69 4.06 10.61
N THR A 20 -2.92 5.09 9.81
CA THR A 20 -3.58 4.94 8.49
C THR A 20 -2.80 4.01 7.57
N SER A 21 -3.49 3.35 6.65
CA SER A 21 -2.94 2.24 5.86
C SER A 21 -1.77 2.64 4.98
N HIS A 22 -0.60 2.10 5.26
CA HIS A 22 0.60 2.16 4.42
C HIS A 22 1.51 0.97 4.73
N MET A 23 2.39 0.61 3.80
CA MET A 23 3.22 -0.58 3.94
C MET A 23 4.56 -0.45 3.21
N LEU A 24 5.50 -1.32 3.54
CA LEU A 24 6.84 -1.34 2.97
C LEU A 24 7.21 -2.74 2.48
N ALA A 25 7.42 -2.89 1.18
CA ALA A 25 8.02 -4.07 0.59
C ALA A 25 9.54 -3.94 0.60
N ILE A 26 10.25 -4.92 1.14
CA ILE A 26 11.71 -4.92 1.25
C ILE A 26 12.27 -6.18 0.62
N THR A 27 13.30 -5.98 -0.20
CA THR A 27 14.20 -7.04 -0.67
C THR A 27 15.64 -6.73 -0.23
N GLU A 28 16.60 -7.56 -0.58
CA GLU A 28 18.02 -7.28 -0.31
C GLU A 28 18.54 -6.04 -1.05
N LYS A 29 17.85 -5.61 -2.13
CA LYS A 29 18.32 -4.55 -3.02
C LYS A 29 17.57 -3.24 -2.88
N ARG A 30 16.32 -3.28 -2.37
CA ARG A 30 15.45 -2.11 -2.36
C ARG A 30 14.36 -2.16 -1.31
N GLY A 31 13.86 -0.98 -0.96
CA GLY A 31 12.60 -0.79 -0.26
C GLY A 31 11.62 -0.02 -1.15
N VAL A 32 10.40 -0.51 -1.25
CA VAL A 32 9.30 0.15 -1.96
C VAL A 32 8.22 0.49 -0.94
N LEU A 33 8.05 1.78 -0.68
CA LEU A 33 6.99 2.28 0.20
C LEU A 33 5.69 2.37 -0.59
N ILE A 34 4.61 1.83 -0.05
CA ILE A 34 3.27 1.86 -0.63
C ILE A 34 2.39 2.72 0.25
N ASP A 35 1.96 3.84 -0.27
CA ASP A 35 1.36 4.97 0.42
C ASP A 35 2.31 5.60 1.46
N CYS A 36 2.04 6.82 1.87
CA CYS A 36 2.87 7.57 2.79
C CYS A 36 1.98 8.49 3.63
N SER A 37 1.66 8.01 4.81
CA SER A 37 0.83 8.73 5.78
C SER A 37 1.53 8.76 7.15
N GLY A 38 0.99 9.52 8.07
CA GLY A 38 1.51 9.58 9.43
C GLY A 38 3.00 9.92 9.52
N SER A 39 3.69 9.27 10.44
CA SER A 39 5.12 9.47 10.71
C SER A 39 5.97 8.34 10.12
N THR A 40 5.87 8.11 8.82
CA THR A 40 6.57 7.02 8.12
C THR A 40 8.09 7.01 8.43
N PHE A 41 8.77 8.15 8.43
CA PHE A 41 10.21 8.23 8.75
C PHE A 41 10.53 7.70 10.15
N GLN A 42 9.70 8.03 11.15
CA GLN A 42 9.86 7.52 12.51
C GLN A 42 9.67 5.99 12.55
N LYS A 43 8.68 5.45 11.86
CA LYS A 43 8.44 3.99 11.78
C LYS A 43 9.61 3.25 11.14
N LEU A 44 10.23 3.81 10.09
CA LEU A 44 11.47 3.25 9.53
C LEU A 44 12.58 3.17 10.58
N ALA A 45 12.75 4.23 11.38
CA ALA A 45 13.77 4.26 12.44
C ALA A 45 13.46 3.24 13.55
N GLU A 46 12.23 3.10 14.00
CA GLU A 46 11.78 2.11 14.99
C GLU A 46 12.05 0.67 14.51
N LEU A 47 11.89 0.41 13.23
CA LEU A 47 12.16 -0.88 12.59
C LEU A 47 13.66 -1.09 12.24
N ASN A 48 14.51 -0.11 12.54
CA ASN A 48 15.93 -0.10 12.14
C ASN A 48 16.14 -0.26 10.62
N ILE A 49 15.23 0.31 9.82
CA ILE A 49 15.30 0.31 8.35
C ILE A 49 15.92 1.64 7.91
N SER A 50 17.00 1.55 7.15
CA SER A 50 17.64 2.74 6.59
C SER A 50 16.74 3.42 5.56
N TYR A 51 16.51 4.72 5.70
CA TYR A 51 15.81 5.53 4.70
C TYR A 51 16.52 5.53 3.33
N GLU A 52 17.84 5.29 3.31
CA GLU A 52 18.61 5.16 2.06
C GLU A 52 18.23 3.91 1.25
N SER A 53 17.68 2.88 1.91
CA SER A 53 17.21 1.67 1.21
C SER A 53 15.90 1.86 0.44
N ILE A 54 15.15 2.93 0.73
CA ILE A 54 13.88 3.22 0.03
C ILE A 54 14.20 3.80 -1.34
N SER A 55 13.95 3.05 -2.39
CA SER A 55 14.18 3.47 -3.77
C SER A 55 12.93 4.07 -4.43
N ASP A 56 11.75 3.61 -3.98
CA ASP A 56 10.48 3.91 -4.63
C ASP A 56 9.39 4.21 -3.60
N VAL A 57 8.49 5.13 -3.94
CA VAL A 57 7.24 5.39 -3.24
C VAL A 57 6.10 5.25 -4.24
N ILE A 58 5.12 4.41 -3.96
CA ILE A 58 3.91 4.27 -4.78
C ILE A 58 2.76 4.92 -4.02
N ILE A 59 2.17 5.98 -4.56
CA ILE A 59 0.95 6.58 -4.01
C ILE A 59 -0.23 6.01 -4.78
N THR A 60 -1.01 5.17 -4.11
CA THR A 60 -2.12 4.43 -4.73
C THR A 60 -3.22 5.37 -5.19
N HIS A 61 -3.52 6.39 -4.41
CA HIS A 61 -4.44 7.48 -4.73
C HIS A 61 -4.19 8.70 -3.82
N TYR A 62 -4.79 9.85 -4.17
CA TYR A 62 -4.53 11.10 -3.47
C TYR A 62 -5.61 11.44 -2.44
N HIS A 63 -5.85 10.55 -1.46
CA HIS A 63 -6.52 10.91 -0.21
C HIS A 63 -5.50 11.24 0.89
N PRO A 64 -5.84 12.09 1.87
CA PRO A 64 -4.88 12.51 2.91
C PRO A 64 -4.29 11.35 3.70
N ASP A 65 -5.08 10.35 4.03
CA ASP A 65 -4.69 9.15 4.77
C ASP A 65 -3.75 8.21 3.99
N HIS A 66 -3.50 8.49 2.71
CA HIS A 66 -2.53 7.76 1.86
C HIS A 66 -1.35 8.62 1.42
N ALA A 67 -1.46 9.96 1.40
CA ALA A 67 -0.45 10.81 0.81
C ALA A 67 0.10 11.93 1.72
N SER A 68 -0.57 12.25 2.84
CA SER A 68 -0.24 13.44 3.64
C SER A 68 1.11 13.40 4.34
N GLY A 69 1.68 12.22 4.57
CA GLY A 69 3.01 12.07 5.17
C GLY A 69 4.18 12.31 4.21
N LEU A 70 3.93 12.33 2.90
CA LEU A 70 4.98 12.43 1.90
C LEU A 70 5.85 13.69 2.02
N PRO A 71 5.32 14.92 2.24
CA PRO A 71 6.16 16.09 2.41
C PRO A 71 7.13 15.96 3.58
N MET A 72 6.68 15.42 4.71
CA MET A 72 7.52 15.19 5.88
C MET A 72 8.57 14.13 5.60
N LEU A 73 8.20 13.02 4.96
CA LEU A 73 9.15 11.97 4.59
C LEU A 73 10.28 12.52 3.71
N LEU A 74 9.94 13.30 2.67
CA LEU A 74 10.95 13.88 1.77
C LEU A 74 11.87 14.85 2.51
N MET A 75 11.32 15.68 3.39
CA MET A 75 12.09 16.62 4.20
C MET A 75 13.01 15.91 5.19
N ASP A 76 12.49 14.90 5.90
CA ASP A 76 13.26 14.14 6.89
C ASP A 76 14.42 13.39 6.23
N MET A 77 14.20 12.77 5.07
CA MET A 77 15.25 12.14 4.27
C MET A 77 16.30 13.15 3.81
N TRP A 78 15.88 14.33 3.34
CA TRP A 78 16.77 15.41 2.92
C TRP A 78 17.63 15.92 4.08
N LEU A 79 17.01 16.27 5.22
CA LEU A 79 17.72 16.75 6.41
C LEU A 79 18.65 15.69 7.03
N SER A 80 18.35 14.40 6.79
CA SER A 80 19.19 13.28 7.21
C SER A 80 20.33 12.99 6.25
N GLY A 81 20.48 13.78 5.17
CA GLY A 81 21.60 13.68 4.23
C GLY A 81 21.42 12.63 3.13
N ARG A 82 20.17 12.24 2.79
CA ARG A 82 19.94 11.35 1.66
C ARG A 82 20.56 11.90 0.39
N SER A 83 21.24 11.05 -0.36
CA SER A 83 21.84 11.39 -1.66
C SER A 83 21.29 10.54 -2.82
N GLN A 84 20.67 9.41 -2.51
CA GLN A 84 20.15 8.49 -3.51
C GLN A 84 18.85 9.02 -4.12
N GLU A 85 18.67 8.77 -5.42
CA GLU A 85 17.42 9.07 -6.14
C GLU A 85 16.22 8.38 -5.49
N LEU A 86 15.08 9.05 -5.49
CA LEU A 86 13.78 8.49 -5.09
C LEU A 86 12.81 8.62 -6.26
N VAL A 87 12.11 7.53 -6.59
CA VAL A 87 11.07 7.56 -7.63
C VAL A 87 9.69 7.51 -6.98
N ILE A 88 8.82 8.46 -7.32
CA ILE A 88 7.43 8.51 -6.84
C ILE A 88 6.52 8.12 -7.99
N HIS A 89 5.74 7.06 -7.79
CA HIS A 89 4.85 6.49 -8.78
C HIS A 89 3.38 6.75 -8.42
N GLY A 90 2.54 6.97 -9.42
CA GLY A 90 1.10 7.10 -9.25
C GLY A 90 0.40 7.40 -10.57
N LEU A 91 -0.92 7.37 -10.56
CA LEU A 91 -1.70 7.83 -11.71
C LEU A 91 -1.45 9.34 -11.95
N GLU A 92 -1.67 9.81 -13.16
CA GLU A 92 -1.44 11.20 -13.56
C GLU A 92 -2.08 12.20 -12.58
N ILE A 93 -3.35 11.99 -12.23
CA ILE A 93 -4.05 12.86 -11.28
C ILE A 93 -3.41 12.84 -9.88
N THR A 94 -2.91 11.70 -9.44
CA THR A 94 -2.21 11.54 -8.16
C THR A 94 -0.89 12.29 -8.18
N ILE A 95 -0.07 12.09 -9.21
CA ILE A 95 1.23 12.76 -9.36
C ILE A 95 1.06 14.28 -9.46
N ASN A 96 0.11 14.76 -10.24
CA ASN A 96 -0.17 16.20 -10.35
C ASN A 96 -0.56 16.81 -8.99
N LYS A 97 -1.33 16.09 -8.17
CA LYS A 97 -1.69 16.52 -6.81
C LYS A 97 -0.50 16.50 -5.85
N VAL A 98 0.31 15.45 -5.91
CA VAL A 98 1.56 15.34 -5.13
C VAL A 98 2.50 16.49 -5.46
N GLN A 99 2.74 16.76 -6.75
CA GLN A 99 3.60 17.87 -7.16
C GLN A 99 3.06 19.23 -6.71
N ALA A 100 1.74 19.44 -6.82
CA ALA A 100 1.10 20.67 -6.33
C ALA A 100 1.25 20.82 -4.80
N MET A 101 1.07 19.75 -4.04
CA MET A 101 1.28 19.72 -2.58
C MET A 101 2.74 20.06 -2.22
N MET A 102 3.71 19.43 -2.87
CA MET A 102 5.12 19.71 -2.65
C MET A 102 5.50 21.13 -3.06
N GLY A 103 4.91 21.65 -4.15
CA GLY A 103 5.10 23.03 -4.60
C GLY A 103 4.71 24.08 -3.57
N LEU A 104 3.69 23.81 -2.71
CA LEU A 104 3.33 24.69 -1.61
C LEU A 104 4.44 24.86 -0.54
N TYR A 105 5.35 23.90 -0.46
CA TYR A 105 6.51 23.93 0.42
C TYR A 105 7.77 24.43 -0.29
N GLU A 106 7.69 24.88 -1.54
CA GLU A 106 8.82 25.36 -2.34
C GLU A 106 10.01 24.40 -2.35
N TRP A 107 9.73 23.08 -2.30
CA TRP A 107 10.72 22.01 -2.10
C TRP A 107 11.86 22.01 -3.13
N GLU A 108 11.59 22.48 -4.36
CA GLU A 108 12.61 22.62 -5.41
C GLU A 108 13.71 23.65 -5.04
N SER A 109 13.42 24.53 -4.07
CA SER A 109 14.37 25.51 -3.55
C SER A 109 15.23 24.99 -2.39
N TRP A 110 14.98 23.76 -1.90
CA TRP A 110 15.74 23.20 -0.81
C TRP A 110 17.18 22.91 -1.26
N PRO A 111 18.20 23.46 -0.55
CA PRO A 111 19.58 23.36 -1.00
C PRO A 111 20.06 21.91 -0.97
N GLU A 112 20.74 21.49 -2.05
CA GLU A 112 21.30 20.15 -2.17
C GLU A 112 20.26 19.01 -2.00
N MET A 113 18.99 19.25 -2.39
CA MET A 113 17.95 18.24 -2.38
C MET A 113 18.35 17.07 -3.28
N TYR A 114 18.18 15.84 -2.78
CA TYR A 114 18.44 14.63 -3.55
C TYR A 114 17.45 14.52 -4.74
N PRO A 115 17.84 13.80 -5.80
CA PRO A 115 16.98 13.67 -6.98
C PRO A 115 15.66 12.96 -6.66
N VAL A 116 14.54 13.58 -7.01
CA VAL A 116 13.20 12.97 -6.94
C VAL A 116 12.62 12.94 -8.35
N LYS A 117 12.22 11.75 -8.80
CA LYS A 117 11.56 11.54 -10.09
C LYS A 117 10.09 11.19 -9.88
N PHE A 118 9.25 11.62 -10.80
CA PHE A 118 7.84 11.25 -10.85
C PHE A 118 7.59 10.34 -12.04
N ASN A 119 7.01 9.18 -11.78
CA ASN A 119 6.62 8.20 -12.79
C ASN A 119 5.09 8.12 -12.88
N ILE A 120 4.54 8.61 -13.99
CA ILE A 120 3.11 8.61 -14.25
C ILE A 120 2.70 7.27 -14.84
N LEU A 121 1.78 6.59 -14.18
CA LEU A 121 1.25 5.30 -14.59
C LEU A 121 0.01 5.50 -15.46
N PRO A 122 -0.15 4.69 -16.53
CA PRO A 122 -1.42 4.62 -17.25
C PRO A 122 -2.50 3.95 -16.38
N ASN A 123 -3.75 4.30 -16.62
CA ASN A 123 -4.89 3.68 -15.96
C ASN A 123 -5.29 2.37 -16.68
N GLU A 124 -4.43 1.37 -16.59
CA GLU A 124 -4.53 0.08 -17.31
C GLU A 124 -4.51 -1.10 -16.33
N ASN A 125 -5.12 -2.22 -16.75
CA ASN A 125 -5.10 -3.45 -15.96
C ASN A 125 -3.74 -4.15 -16.06
N ILE A 126 -3.22 -4.58 -14.92
CA ILE A 126 -1.98 -5.39 -14.79
C ILE A 126 -0.80 -4.70 -15.50
N TYR A 127 -0.69 -3.38 -15.30
CA TYR A 127 0.41 -2.60 -15.84
C TYR A 127 1.70 -2.87 -15.04
N PRO A 128 2.83 -3.24 -15.68
CA PRO A 128 4.10 -3.46 -14.99
C PRO A 128 4.70 -2.13 -14.53
N LEU A 129 4.73 -1.94 -13.19
CA LEU A 129 5.22 -0.72 -12.56
C LEU A 129 6.71 -0.82 -12.21
N ILE A 130 7.10 -1.93 -11.57
CA ILE A 130 8.49 -2.28 -11.27
C ILE A 130 8.75 -3.67 -11.86
N SER A 131 9.85 -3.81 -12.60
CA SER A 131 10.27 -5.08 -13.23
C SER A 131 11.75 -5.30 -12.97
N GLU A 132 12.06 -5.82 -11.80
CA GLU A 132 13.42 -6.05 -11.34
C GLU A 132 13.66 -7.53 -11.02
N ALA A 133 14.92 -7.92 -10.93
CA ALA A 133 15.29 -9.32 -10.75
C ALA A 133 14.85 -9.94 -9.42
N ASP A 134 14.55 -9.13 -8.41
CA ASP A 134 14.15 -9.52 -7.07
C ASP A 134 12.69 -9.21 -6.75
N LEU A 135 12.10 -8.21 -7.43
CA LEU A 135 10.73 -7.76 -7.19
C LEU A 135 10.05 -7.28 -8.47
N GLU A 136 8.89 -7.81 -8.76
CA GLU A 136 7.98 -7.28 -9.76
C GLU A 136 6.74 -6.69 -9.09
N ILE A 137 6.33 -5.49 -9.49
CA ILE A 137 5.08 -4.87 -9.04
C ILE A 137 4.23 -4.52 -10.25
N TYR A 138 2.97 -4.92 -10.21
CA TYR A 138 1.97 -4.60 -11.23
C TYR A 138 0.84 -3.79 -10.59
N ALA A 139 0.31 -2.81 -11.31
CA ALA A 139 -0.81 -2.00 -10.89
C ALA A 139 -2.08 -2.32 -11.69
N SER A 140 -3.24 -2.23 -11.06
CA SER A 140 -4.55 -2.29 -11.73
C SER A 140 -5.49 -1.26 -11.11
N PRO A 141 -6.38 -0.64 -11.92
CA PRO A 141 -7.36 0.30 -11.40
C PRO A 141 -8.28 -0.34 -10.36
N GLY A 142 -8.48 0.36 -9.25
CA GLY A 142 -9.57 0.14 -8.31
C GLY A 142 -10.85 0.88 -8.73
N LYS A 143 -11.93 0.67 -7.97
CA LYS A 143 -13.20 1.40 -8.11
C LYS A 143 -13.45 2.20 -6.84
N HIS A 144 -12.96 3.43 -6.81
CA HIS A 144 -13.05 4.31 -5.66
C HIS A 144 -13.66 5.67 -6.05
N VAL A 145 -13.90 6.56 -5.08
CA VAL A 145 -14.49 7.90 -5.33
C VAL A 145 -13.57 8.81 -6.14
N ILE A 146 -12.27 8.55 -6.09
CA ILE A 146 -11.24 9.12 -6.97
C ILE A 146 -10.44 7.98 -7.61
N PRO A 147 -9.71 8.18 -8.71
CA PRO A 147 -8.88 7.14 -9.31
C PRO A 147 -7.88 6.55 -8.32
N SER A 148 -7.94 5.24 -8.10
CA SER A 148 -7.06 4.46 -7.24
C SER A 148 -6.49 3.26 -7.97
N ILE A 149 -5.40 2.69 -7.46
CA ILE A 149 -4.77 1.48 -7.99
C ILE A 149 -4.53 0.45 -6.87
N GLY A 150 -4.87 -0.80 -7.14
CA GLY A 150 -4.37 -1.95 -6.38
C GLY A 150 -3.05 -2.44 -6.97
N LEU A 151 -2.27 -3.13 -6.16
CA LEU A 151 -0.91 -3.57 -6.47
C LEU A 151 -0.75 -5.07 -6.29
N LEU A 152 -0.15 -5.74 -7.28
CA LEU A 152 0.35 -7.10 -7.16
C LEU A 152 1.88 -7.05 -7.02
N MET A 153 2.40 -7.55 -5.93
CA MET A 153 3.83 -7.69 -5.64
C MET A 153 4.24 -9.16 -5.77
N LYS A 154 5.23 -9.44 -6.60
CA LYS A 154 5.83 -10.77 -6.76
C LYS A 154 7.26 -10.72 -6.28
N PHE A 155 7.54 -11.44 -5.22
CA PHE A 155 8.88 -11.59 -4.66
C PHE A 155 9.56 -12.79 -5.33
N ILE A 156 10.50 -12.50 -6.20
CA ILE A 156 11.06 -13.49 -7.13
C ILE A 156 11.85 -14.57 -6.42
N ASN A 157 12.63 -14.19 -5.39
CA ASN A 157 13.47 -15.14 -4.64
C ASN A 157 12.65 -16.20 -3.89
N SER A 158 11.50 -15.83 -3.34
CA SER A 158 10.60 -16.73 -2.60
C SER A 158 9.50 -17.35 -3.46
N SER A 159 9.32 -16.85 -4.68
CA SER A 159 8.18 -17.19 -5.56
C SER A 159 6.81 -16.91 -4.91
N GLN A 160 6.73 -15.98 -3.96
CA GLN A 160 5.50 -15.59 -3.29
C GLN A 160 4.91 -14.32 -3.88
N SER A 161 3.59 -14.24 -3.83
CA SER A 161 2.81 -13.14 -4.41
C SER A 161 1.80 -12.58 -3.42
N ILE A 162 1.79 -11.26 -3.30
CA ILE A 162 0.88 -10.51 -2.42
C ILE A 162 0.15 -9.46 -3.25
N VAL A 163 -1.17 -9.38 -3.10
CA VAL A 163 -1.97 -8.27 -3.64
C VAL A 163 -2.41 -7.36 -2.50
N TYR A 164 -2.27 -6.06 -2.69
CA TYR A 164 -2.92 -5.01 -1.91
C TYR A 164 -4.00 -4.35 -2.76
N SER A 165 -5.24 -4.34 -2.28
CA SER A 165 -6.37 -3.79 -3.03
C SER A 165 -6.31 -2.28 -3.17
N SER A 166 -5.68 -1.57 -2.21
CA SER A 166 -5.96 -0.17 -1.93
C SER A 166 -7.46 0.06 -1.72
N ASP A 167 -7.92 1.30 -1.66
CA ASP A 167 -9.33 1.64 -1.49
C ASP A 167 -10.12 1.34 -2.76
N THR A 168 -11.16 0.50 -2.62
CA THR A 168 -11.94 0.05 -3.76
C THR A 168 -13.28 -0.57 -3.36
N GLU A 169 -14.33 -0.29 -4.12
CA GLU A 169 -15.50 -1.17 -4.18
C GLU A 169 -15.11 -2.50 -4.86
N PRO A 170 -15.90 -3.58 -4.69
CA PRO A 170 -15.71 -4.81 -5.44
C PRO A 170 -15.65 -4.55 -6.95
N CYS A 171 -14.59 -5.01 -7.62
CA CYS A 171 -14.42 -4.83 -9.06
C CYS A 171 -13.60 -5.94 -9.71
N ASP A 172 -13.86 -6.17 -11.00
CA ASP A 172 -13.22 -7.23 -11.78
C ASP A 172 -11.70 -7.04 -11.95
N SER A 173 -11.23 -5.80 -11.95
CA SER A 173 -9.79 -5.50 -12.09
C SER A 173 -9.00 -6.05 -10.89
N ILE A 174 -9.49 -5.85 -9.66
CA ILE A 174 -8.88 -6.37 -8.44
C ILE A 174 -9.01 -7.90 -8.36
N ILE A 175 -10.17 -8.48 -8.75
CA ILE A 175 -10.32 -9.94 -8.81
C ILE A 175 -9.30 -10.56 -9.78
N LYS A 176 -9.09 -9.94 -10.97
CA LYS A 176 -8.10 -10.41 -11.94
C LYS A 176 -6.66 -10.26 -11.43
N LEU A 177 -6.37 -9.13 -10.77
CA LEU A 177 -5.05 -8.85 -10.19
C LEU A 177 -4.70 -9.88 -9.11
N ALA A 178 -5.68 -10.24 -8.26
CA ALA A 178 -5.52 -11.17 -7.14
C ALA A 178 -5.62 -12.66 -7.51
N LYS A 179 -5.77 -13.00 -8.80
CA LYS A 179 -6.03 -14.37 -9.21
C LYS A 179 -4.93 -15.35 -8.79
N GLY A 180 -5.24 -16.25 -7.85
CA GLY A 180 -4.38 -17.34 -7.41
C GLY A 180 -3.16 -16.91 -6.57
N VAL A 181 -3.15 -15.69 -6.04
CA VAL A 181 -2.03 -15.20 -5.21
C VAL A 181 -1.99 -15.87 -3.84
N ASP A 182 -0.82 -15.81 -3.21
CA ASP A 182 -0.62 -16.41 -1.88
C ASP A 182 -1.34 -15.61 -0.79
N VAL A 183 -1.33 -14.26 -0.91
CA VAL A 183 -1.95 -13.35 0.05
C VAL A 183 -2.70 -12.24 -0.69
N LEU A 184 -3.95 -12.01 -0.28
CA LEU A 184 -4.70 -10.82 -0.60
C LEU A 184 -4.83 -9.97 0.67
N ILE A 185 -4.29 -8.77 0.65
CA ILE A 185 -4.51 -7.73 1.66
C ILE A 185 -5.58 -6.81 1.08
N HIS A 186 -6.80 -6.86 1.62
CA HIS A 186 -7.95 -6.13 1.08
C HIS A 186 -8.51 -5.15 2.10
N GLU A 187 -8.87 -3.95 1.64
CA GLU A 187 -9.52 -2.96 2.48
C GLU A 187 -10.88 -3.47 3.00
N ALA A 188 -11.32 -2.98 4.15
CA ALA A 188 -12.54 -3.39 4.81
C ALA A 188 -13.21 -2.22 5.58
N ALA A 189 -13.20 -1.01 5.00
CA ALA A 189 -13.76 0.19 5.62
C ALA A 189 -15.28 0.16 5.79
N GLY A 190 -15.96 -0.74 5.10
CA GLY A 190 -17.41 -0.91 5.16
C GLY A 190 -18.07 -0.80 3.78
N GLU A 191 -19.34 -1.22 3.70
CA GLU A 191 -20.12 -1.15 2.47
C GLU A 191 -20.64 0.28 2.25
N VAL A 192 -19.72 1.16 1.88
CA VAL A 192 -19.99 2.55 1.54
C VAL A 192 -19.41 2.87 0.16
N LYS A 193 -19.86 3.95 -0.46
CA LYS A 193 -19.39 4.34 -1.79
C LYS A 193 -17.85 4.47 -1.81
N GLY A 194 -17.24 3.75 -2.71
CA GLY A 194 -15.79 3.76 -2.92
C GLY A 194 -15.03 2.72 -2.09
N HIS A 195 -15.71 1.95 -1.24
CA HIS A 195 -15.09 0.99 -0.32
C HIS A 195 -15.76 -0.39 -0.34
N SER A 196 -15.15 -1.34 0.33
CA SER A 196 -15.65 -2.69 0.52
C SER A 196 -15.84 -3.02 1.99
N SER A 197 -16.86 -3.84 2.29
CA SER A 197 -16.97 -4.52 3.59
C SER A 197 -16.03 -5.73 3.64
N GLY A 198 -15.77 -6.24 4.86
CA GLY A 198 -15.01 -7.49 5.02
C GLY A 198 -15.69 -8.70 4.35
N TYR A 199 -17.03 -8.71 4.29
CA TYR A 199 -17.79 -9.71 3.53
C TYR A 199 -17.47 -9.62 2.03
N GLN A 200 -17.48 -8.42 1.45
CA GLN A 200 -17.16 -8.19 0.03
C GLN A 200 -15.70 -8.51 -0.27
N ALA A 201 -14.77 -8.21 0.66
CA ALA A 201 -13.37 -8.62 0.56
C ALA A 201 -13.24 -10.16 0.49
N ALA A 202 -14.00 -10.89 1.32
CA ALA A 202 -14.06 -12.36 1.27
C ALA A 202 -14.66 -12.91 -0.03
N GLU A 203 -15.67 -12.25 -0.61
CA GLU A 203 -16.19 -12.61 -1.93
C GLU A 203 -15.12 -12.45 -3.03
N ILE A 204 -14.34 -11.37 -2.99
CA ILE A 204 -13.22 -11.15 -3.93
C ILE A 204 -12.17 -12.24 -3.74
N ALA A 205 -11.78 -12.54 -2.49
CA ALA A 205 -10.83 -13.60 -2.16
C ALA A 205 -11.26 -14.96 -2.72
N ALA A 206 -12.53 -15.33 -2.54
CA ALA A 206 -13.10 -16.57 -3.06
C ALA A 206 -13.11 -16.58 -4.60
N LYS A 207 -13.58 -15.51 -5.25
CA LYS A 207 -13.63 -15.40 -6.73
C LYS A 207 -12.23 -15.43 -7.35
N ALA A 208 -11.24 -14.85 -6.69
CA ALA A 208 -9.85 -14.83 -7.13
C ALA A 208 -9.08 -16.12 -6.78
N ASN A 209 -9.66 -17.01 -5.98
CA ASN A 209 -9.02 -18.24 -5.49
C ASN A 209 -7.67 -17.95 -4.82
N VAL A 210 -7.62 -16.97 -3.91
CA VAL A 210 -6.43 -16.65 -3.12
C VAL A 210 -6.22 -17.68 -2.02
N LYS A 211 -4.99 -17.80 -1.49
CA LYS A 211 -4.72 -18.76 -0.40
C LYS A 211 -5.06 -18.18 0.98
N ASN A 212 -4.77 -16.88 1.21
CA ASN A 212 -4.98 -16.20 2.48
C ASN A 212 -5.57 -14.81 2.25
N LEU A 213 -6.51 -14.39 3.10
CA LEU A 213 -7.07 -13.04 3.13
C LEU A 213 -6.63 -12.33 4.41
N TYR A 214 -6.12 -11.11 4.26
CA TYR A 214 -5.90 -10.16 5.34
C TYR A 214 -6.76 -8.94 5.11
N LEU A 215 -7.51 -8.53 6.12
CA LEU A 215 -8.33 -7.32 6.08
C LEU A 215 -7.50 -6.16 6.64
N ILE A 216 -7.50 -5.04 5.93
CA ILE A 216 -6.81 -3.80 6.28
C ILE A 216 -7.76 -2.61 6.08
N HIS A 217 -7.36 -1.42 6.47
CA HIS A 217 -8.15 -0.19 6.27
C HIS A 217 -9.55 -0.33 6.88
N TYR A 218 -9.60 -0.77 8.14
CA TYR A 218 -10.84 -1.03 8.87
C TYR A 218 -10.96 -0.17 10.12
N LYS A 219 -12.20 0.08 10.53
CA LYS A 219 -12.51 0.69 11.83
C LYS A 219 -12.31 -0.31 12.96
N ARG A 220 -11.63 0.11 14.01
CA ARG A 220 -11.33 -0.73 15.16
C ARG A 220 -12.47 -0.73 16.19
N GLU A 221 -13.55 -1.38 15.87
CA GLU A 221 -14.65 -1.69 16.80
C GLU A 221 -14.67 -3.21 17.02
N GLU A 222 -14.29 -3.68 18.20
CA GLU A 222 -14.03 -5.10 18.49
C GLU A 222 -15.17 -6.04 18.08
N ASP A 223 -16.41 -5.68 18.40
CA ASP A 223 -17.59 -6.45 17.99
C ASP A 223 -17.74 -6.50 16.46
N SER A 224 -17.43 -5.40 15.77
CA SER A 224 -17.45 -5.29 14.32
C SER A 224 -16.40 -6.16 13.64
N LEU A 225 -15.19 -6.24 14.20
CA LEU A 225 -14.09 -7.05 13.64
C LEU A 225 -14.39 -8.54 13.71
N ASN A 226 -14.88 -9.02 14.85
CA ASN A 226 -15.29 -10.42 15.02
C ASN A 226 -16.44 -10.79 14.08
N GLN A 227 -17.43 -9.90 13.93
CA GLN A 227 -18.54 -10.06 13.01
C GLN A 227 -18.04 -10.12 11.56
N MET A 228 -17.11 -9.26 11.16
CA MET A 228 -16.55 -9.19 9.82
C MET A 228 -15.85 -10.51 9.42
N ILE A 229 -15.02 -11.05 10.32
CA ILE A 229 -14.35 -12.34 10.11
C ILE A 229 -15.40 -13.47 10.04
N PHE A 230 -16.37 -13.48 10.93
CA PHE A 230 -17.43 -14.50 10.96
C PHE A 230 -18.25 -14.53 9.67
N GLU A 231 -18.68 -13.37 9.18
CA GLU A 231 -19.42 -13.26 7.93
C GLU A 231 -18.56 -13.66 6.71
N GLY A 232 -17.29 -13.23 6.69
CA GLY A 232 -16.36 -13.60 5.62
C GLY A 232 -16.12 -15.10 5.50
N LYS A 233 -16.05 -15.82 6.64
CA LYS A 233 -15.88 -17.29 6.67
C LYS A 233 -17.05 -18.08 6.10
N LYS A 234 -18.19 -17.46 5.87
CA LYS A 234 -19.33 -18.10 5.18
C LYS A 234 -19.12 -18.19 3.66
N ILE A 235 -18.18 -17.39 3.12
CA ILE A 235 -17.95 -17.21 1.69
C ILE A 235 -16.56 -17.69 1.26
N PHE A 236 -15.55 -17.47 2.09
CA PHE A 236 -14.17 -17.83 1.79
C PHE A 236 -13.68 -18.91 2.75
N ASP A 237 -13.32 -20.07 2.19
CA ASP A 237 -12.86 -21.25 2.97
C ASP A 237 -11.42 -21.11 3.50
N GLY A 238 -10.64 -20.18 2.95
CA GLY A 238 -9.26 -19.92 3.38
C GLY A 238 -9.18 -19.13 4.69
N PRO A 239 -7.97 -18.96 5.24
CA PRO A 239 -7.75 -18.14 6.41
C PRO A 239 -8.12 -16.67 6.17
N ILE A 240 -8.85 -16.06 7.12
CA ILE A 240 -9.16 -14.62 7.18
C ILE A 240 -8.52 -14.08 8.45
N ASN A 241 -7.65 -13.08 8.30
CA ASN A 241 -6.93 -12.43 9.38
C ASN A 241 -7.10 -10.91 9.30
N LEU A 242 -6.80 -10.22 10.40
CA LEU A 242 -6.68 -8.76 10.41
C LEU A 242 -5.20 -8.39 10.22
N ALA A 243 -4.92 -7.46 9.34
CA ALA A 243 -3.61 -6.82 9.27
C ALA A 243 -3.49 -5.84 10.46
N THR A 244 -2.34 -5.80 11.10
CA THR A 244 -2.05 -4.90 12.22
C THR A 244 -0.75 -4.16 11.96
N ASP A 245 -0.56 -3.02 12.61
CA ASP A 245 0.68 -2.28 12.52
C ASP A 245 1.87 -3.16 12.91
N TYR A 246 2.97 -3.00 12.19
CA TYR A 246 4.22 -3.76 12.32
C TYR A 246 4.11 -5.26 12.01
N MET A 247 2.97 -5.74 11.49
CA MET A 247 2.89 -7.13 10.99
C MET A 247 3.85 -7.33 9.82
N GLU A 248 4.64 -8.42 9.89
CA GLU A 248 5.58 -8.79 8.84
C GLU A 248 5.14 -10.07 8.11
N PHE A 249 5.13 -10.03 6.79
CA PHE A 249 5.06 -11.20 5.93
C PHE A 249 6.48 -11.57 5.54
N LEU A 250 7.05 -12.59 6.20
CA LEU A 250 8.39 -13.11 5.88
C LEU A 250 8.31 -14.01 4.65
N LEU A 251 9.06 -13.66 3.61
CA LEU A 251 9.00 -14.30 2.30
C LEU A 251 10.31 -15.06 2.07
N SER A 252 10.26 -16.35 2.35
CA SER A 252 11.43 -17.26 2.31
C SER A 252 11.25 -18.37 1.27
#